data_56e5b25763728ad475dcb721cbb3f129
#
_entry.id   56e5b25763728ad475dcb721cbb3f129
#
_cell.length_a   1.000
_cell.length_b   1.000
_cell.length_c   1.000
_cell.angle_alpha   90.00
_cell.angle_beta   90.00
_cell.angle_gamma   90.00
#
_symmetry.space_group_name_H-M   'P 1'
#
loop_
_entity.id
_entity.type
_entity.pdbx_description
1 polymer ?
#
loop_
_entity_poly.entity_id
_entity_poly.type
_entity_poly.pdbx_seq_one_letter_code
_entity_poly.pdbx_strand_id
1 'polypeptide(L)'
;MTITIDKKKCDGCGLSKQPPCMKSCPGNLIYKEFSMKKAVLRCGADCWDCYCCVKVCPKEAIDVVLAYEISNRGAFLKPKALDSNTIEWVLQDKQGNSTSYRQSTQYLPLEQDASDETFTEIGEGI
;
A
#
# COMPACT_ATOMS: atom_id res chain seq x y z
N MET A 1 -7.44 -4.03 -9.27
CA MET A 1 -6.36 -4.13 -8.29
C MET A 1 -6.97 -4.15 -6.91
N THR A 2 -6.37 -4.76 -5.93
CA THR A 2 -6.96 -4.83 -4.59
C THR A 2 -5.91 -5.22 -3.56
N ILE A 3 -6.27 -5.04 -2.28
CA ILE A 3 -5.46 -5.50 -1.16
C ILE A 3 -5.81 -6.94 -0.79
N THR A 4 -4.85 -7.62 -0.17
CA THR A 4 -5.06 -8.91 0.49
C THR A 4 -4.62 -8.83 1.94
N ILE A 5 -5.31 -9.56 2.81
CA ILE A 5 -4.99 -9.60 4.24
C ILE A 5 -4.42 -10.97 4.57
N ASP A 6 -3.17 -11.00 5.02
CA ASP A 6 -2.52 -12.22 5.47
C ASP A 6 -3.05 -12.62 6.85
N LYS A 7 -3.83 -13.66 6.90
CA LYS A 7 -4.47 -14.15 8.11
C LYS A 7 -3.50 -14.69 9.16
N LYS A 8 -2.29 -15.04 8.76
CA LYS A 8 -1.24 -15.50 9.69
C LYS A 8 -0.61 -14.32 10.43
N LYS A 9 -0.39 -13.21 9.74
CA LYS A 9 0.19 -12.00 10.33
C LYS A 9 -0.84 -11.16 11.09
N CYS A 10 -2.08 -11.15 10.61
CA CYS A 10 -3.15 -10.38 11.22
C CYS A 10 -3.60 -11.00 12.54
N ASP A 11 -3.57 -10.25 13.62
CA ASP A 11 -4.11 -10.62 14.93
C ASP A 11 -5.40 -9.86 15.30
N GLY A 12 -5.95 -9.09 14.37
CA GLY A 12 -7.11 -8.23 14.61
C GLY A 12 -6.82 -7.08 15.56
N CYS A 13 -5.57 -6.74 15.77
CA CYS A 13 -5.10 -5.74 16.74
C CYS A 13 -5.57 -6.03 18.16
N GLY A 14 -5.53 -7.30 18.56
CA GLY A 14 -5.82 -7.75 19.92
C GLY A 14 -7.28 -7.50 20.33
N LEU A 15 -7.46 -6.75 21.42
CA LEU A 15 -8.78 -6.45 21.98
C LEU A 15 -9.48 -5.26 21.33
N SER A 16 -8.85 -4.59 20.37
CA SER A 16 -9.45 -3.42 19.72
C SER A 16 -10.71 -3.82 18.95
N LYS A 17 -11.79 -3.08 19.18
CA LYS A 17 -13.04 -3.25 18.45
C LYS A 17 -12.98 -2.63 17.05
N GLN A 18 -12.13 -1.62 16.87
CA GLN A 18 -11.93 -0.91 15.62
C GLN A 18 -10.44 -0.80 15.32
N PRO A 19 -9.84 -1.82 14.69
CA PRO A 19 -8.43 -1.75 14.33
C PRO A 19 -8.15 -0.61 13.35
N PRO A 20 -6.89 -0.12 13.28
CA PRO A 20 -6.54 1.03 12.43
C PRO A 20 -6.95 0.88 10.97
N CYS A 21 -6.81 -0.31 10.40
CA CYS A 21 -7.22 -0.58 9.01
C CYS A 21 -8.72 -0.36 8.78
N MET A 22 -9.54 -0.74 9.75
CA MET A 22 -10.98 -0.54 9.71
C MET A 22 -11.35 0.95 9.75
N LYS A 23 -10.67 1.72 10.60
CA LYS A 23 -10.89 3.17 10.72
C LYS A 23 -10.43 3.94 9.51
N SER A 24 -9.33 3.52 8.89
CA SER A 24 -8.69 4.24 7.78
C SER A 24 -9.35 4.00 6.43
N CYS A 25 -10.14 2.95 6.28
CA CYS A 25 -10.77 2.64 5.00
C CYS A 25 -11.93 3.60 4.73
N PRO A 26 -11.82 4.50 3.73
CA PRO A 26 -12.88 5.47 3.45
C PRO A 26 -14.16 4.82 2.90
N GLY A 27 -14.04 3.64 2.28
CA GLY A 27 -15.20 2.89 1.79
C GLY A 27 -15.83 1.96 2.82
N ASN A 28 -15.34 1.93 4.06
CA ASN A 28 -15.80 1.02 5.11
C ASN A 28 -15.83 -0.45 4.67
N LEU A 29 -14.77 -0.86 3.94
CA LEU A 29 -14.69 -2.20 3.35
C LEU A 29 -14.04 -3.22 4.28
N ILE A 30 -13.36 -2.77 5.33
CA ILE A 30 -12.66 -3.65 6.27
C ILE A 30 -13.44 -3.72 7.57
N TYR A 31 -13.68 -4.93 8.05
CA TYR A 31 -14.30 -5.16 9.36
C TYR A 31 -13.54 -6.24 10.11
N LYS A 32 -13.71 -6.26 11.42
CA LYS A 32 -13.14 -7.30 12.27
C LYS A 32 -14.14 -8.42 12.46
N GLU A 33 -13.76 -9.62 12.05
CA GLU A 33 -14.49 -10.85 12.34
C GLU A 33 -14.15 -11.29 13.76
N PHE A 34 -15.13 -11.21 14.67
CA PHE A 34 -14.90 -11.48 16.08
C PHE A 34 -14.65 -12.97 16.39
N SER A 35 -15.23 -13.88 15.61
CA SER A 35 -15.01 -15.32 15.80
C SER A 35 -13.56 -15.71 15.50
N MET A 36 -12.96 -15.14 14.47
CA MET A 36 -11.57 -15.40 14.09
C MET A 36 -10.59 -14.38 14.65
N LYS A 37 -11.07 -13.26 15.20
CA LYS A 37 -10.26 -12.12 15.64
C LYS A 37 -9.32 -11.62 14.56
N LYS A 38 -9.83 -11.51 13.34
CA LYS A 38 -9.07 -11.12 12.14
C LYS A 38 -9.80 -10.02 11.39
N ALA A 39 -9.04 -9.20 10.69
CA ALA A 39 -9.60 -8.26 9.73
C ALA A 39 -10.03 -9.00 8.45
N VAL A 40 -11.15 -8.59 7.89
CA VAL A 40 -11.72 -9.17 6.68
C VAL A 40 -12.17 -8.06 5.74
N LEU A 41 -11.95 -8.26 4.45
CA LEU A 41 -12.41 -7.37 3.40
C LEU A 41 -13.82 -7.78 2.95
N ARG A 42 -14.79 -6.84 2.98
CA ARG A 42 -16.19 -7.09 2.59
C ARG A 42 -16.32 -7.36 1.11
N CYS A 43 -15.77 -6.46 0.29
CA CYS A 43 -15.85 -6.52 -1.15
C CYS A 43 -14.59 -5.92 -1.77
N GLY A 44 -13.74 -6.76 -2.35
CA GLY A 44 -12.52 -6.30 -3.00
C GLY A 44 -12.78 -5.48 -4.25
N ALA A 45 -13.92 -5.72 -4.92
CA ALA A 45 -14.28 -4.97 -6.14
C ALA A 45 -14.57 -3.50 -5.87
N ASP A 46 -14.98 -3.14 -4.65
CA ASP A 46 -15.28 -1.77 -4.26
C ASP A 46 -14.04 -1.01 -3.76
N CYS A 47 -12.90 -1.68 -3.64
CA CYS A 47 -11.65 -1.07 -3.23
C CYS A 47 -11.09 -0.21 -4.35
N TRP A 48 -10.84 1.07 -4.06
CA TRP A 48 -10.25 1.99 -5.05
C TRP A 48 -8.77 2.27 -4.84
N ASP A 49 -8.09 1.38 -4.16
CA ASP A 49 -6.63 1.37 -4.08
C ASP A 49 -5.99 2.62 -3.45
N CYS A 50 -6.59 3.13 -2.39
CA CYS A 50 -6.04 4.27 -1.66
C CYS A 50 -4.86 3.91 -0.75
N TYR A 51 -4.69 2.62 -0.41
CA TYR A 51 -3.61 2.05 0.40
C TYR A 51 -3.52 2.56 1.84
N CYS A 52 -4.51 3.25 2.35
CA CYS A 52 -4.52 3.74 3.72
C CYS A 52 -4.39 2.61 4.74
N CYS A 53 -5.11 1.52 4.52
CA CYS A 53 -5.07 0.33 5.39
C CYS A 53 -3.69 -0.32 5.42
N VAL A 54 -2.99 -0.36 4.30
CA VAL A 54 -1.65 -0.94 4.19
C VAL A 54 -0.65 -0.17 5.04
N LYS A 55 -0.74 1.16 5.03
CA LYS A 55 0.18 2.05 5.75
C LYS A 55 -0.02 2.02 7.25
N VAL A 56 -1.24 1.81 7.73
CA VAL A 56 -1.55 1.87 9.17
C VAL A 56 -1.49 0.53 9.87
N CYS A 57 -1.32 -0.57 9.14
CA CYS A 57 -1.28 -1.91 9.75
C CYS A 57 0.01 -2.11 10.54
N PRO A 58 -0.04 -2.28 11.88
CA PRO A 58 1.15 -2.45 12.70
C PRO A 58 1.83 -3.81 12.50
N LYS A 59 1.09 -4.80 11.99
CA LYS A 59 1.60 -6.15 11.73
C LYS A 59 2.06 -6.36 10.29
N GLU A 60 1.98 -5.33 9.45
CA GLU A 60 2.29 -5.43 8.03
C GLU A 60 1.57 -6.61 7.35
N ALA A 61 0.32 -6.84 7.75
CA ALA A 61 -0.48 -7.98 7.32
C ALA A 61 -1.25 -7.74 6.02
N ILE A 62 -1.23 -6.51 5.51
CA ILE A 62 -2.00 -6.12 4.32
C ILE A 62 -1.04 -5.87 3.17
N ASP A 63 -1.20 -6.63 2.12
CA ASP A 63 -0.41 -6.54 0.90
C ASP A 63 -1.23 -5.96 -0.26
N VAL A 64 -0.55 -5.28 -1.15
CA VAL A 64 -1.13 -4.73 -2.38
C VAL A 64 -0.89 -5.71 -3.52
N VAL A 65 -1.96 -6.21 -4.11
CA VAL A 65 -1.88 -7.05 -5.31
C VAL A 65 -1.97 -6.15 -6.54
N LEU A 66 -0.92 -6.15 -7.35
CA LEU A 66 -0.89 -5.35 -8.56
C LEU A 66 -1.83 -5.91 -9.62
N ALA A 67 -2.39 -5.00 -10.41
CA ALA A 67 -3.27 -5.36 -11.51
C ALA A 67 -2.56 -6.25 -12.54
N TYR A 68 -3.32 -7.13 -13.16
CA TYR A 68 -2.80 -8.05 -14.17
C TYR A 68 -2.07 -7.32 -15.31
N GLU A 69 -2.59 -6.20 -15.72
CA GLU A 69 -2.02 -5.37 -16.80
C GLU A 69 -0.63 -4.81 -16.46
N ILE A 70 -0.33 -4.66 -15.17
CA ILE A 70 0.97 -4.15 -14.71
C ILE A 70 1.95 -5.28 -14.43
N SER A 71 1.49 -6.36 -13.82
CA SER A 71 2.35 -7.37 -13.20
C SER A 71 2.19 -8.78 -13.76
N ASN A 72 1.24 -8.98 -14.67
CA ASN A 72 0.91 -10.31 -15.21
C ASN A 72 0.63 -11.35 -14.10
N ARG A 73 -0.04 -10.93 -13.05
CA ARG A 73 -0.37 -11.67 -11.81
C ARG A 73 0.85 -12.08 -10.97
N GLY A 74 0.66 -12.10 -9.68
CA GLY A 74 1.64 -12.60 -8.71
C GLY A 74 2.70 -11.60 -8.28
N ALA A 75 2.65 -10.36 -8.72
CA ALA A 75 3.52 -9.31 -8.21
C ALA A 75 2.87 -8.56 -7.05
N PHE A 76 3.69 -8.15 -6.09
CA PHE A 76 3.28 -7.42 -4.90
C PHE A 76 4.08 -6.14 -4.76
N LEU A 77 3.43 -5.09 -4.31
CA LEU A 77 4.07 -3.84 -3.92
C LEU A 77 3.76 -3.57 -2.45
N LYS A 78 4.80 -3.43 -1.63
CA LYS A 78 4.66 -3.27 -0.19
C LYS A 78 5.39 -2.04 0.31
N PRO A 79 4.70 -1.10 0.96
CA PRO A 79 5.36 0.00 1.63
C PRO A 79 5.79 -0.40 3.04
N LYS A 80 6.95 0.08 3.45
CA LYS A 80 7.47 -0.07 4.80
C LYS A 80 8.01 1.27 5.30
N ALA A 81 7.46 1.78 6.38
CA ALA A 81 8.00 2.96 7.02
C ALA A 81 9.30 2.61 7.74
N LEU A 82 10.42 3.22 7.32
CA LEU A 82 11.72 3.05 7.97
C LEU A 82 11.87 4.01 9.15
N ASP A 83 11.45 5.25 8.95
CA ASP A 83 11.41 6.29 9.96
C ASP A 83 10.27 7.28 9.64
N SER A 84 10.20 8.41 10.34
CA SER A 84 9.16 9.42 10.13
C SER A 84 9.24 10.11 8.75
N ASN A 85 10.36 10.02 8.08
CA ASN A 85 10.66 10.76 6.86
C ASN A 85 10.91 9.90 5.63
N THR A 86 10.99 8.58 5.80
CA THR A 86 11.39 7.68 4.72
C THR A 86 10.47 6.48 4.65
N ILE A 87 9.96 6.20 3.45
CA ILE A 87 9.23 4.97 3.12
C ILE A 87 10.06 4.16 2.13
N GLU A 88 10.23 2.89 2.43
CA GLU A 88 10.79 1.92 1.50
C GLU A 88 9.65 1.18 0.80
N TRP A 89 9.67 1.18 -0.52
CA TRP A 89 8.74 0.42 -1.34
C TRP A 89 9.44 -0.84 -1.83
N VAL A 90 8.89 -1.99 -1.52
CA VAL A 90 9.40 -3.28 -1.98
C VAL A 90 8.47 -3.82 -3.06
N LEU A 91 9.01 -3.97 -4.26
CA LEU A 91 8.33 -4.60 -5.38
C LEU A 91 8.85 -6.03 -5.51
N GLN A 92 7.96 -7.00 -5.43
CA GLN A 92 8.26 -8.39 -5.71
C GLN A 92 7.54 -8.81 -6.99
N ASP A 93 8.30 -9.29 -7.97
CA ASP A 93 7.71 -9.79 -9.20
C ASP A 93 7.17 -11.21 -9.05
N LYS A 94 6.53 -11.73 -10.09
CA LYS A 94 5.95 -13.05 -10.06
C LYS A 94 6.97 -14.19 -9.98
N GLN A 95 8.24 -13.92 -10.31
CA GLN A 95 9.35 -14.89 -10.19
C GLN A 95 10.02 -14.87 -8.82
N GLY A 96 9.62 -13.96 -7.94
CA GLY A 96 10.19 -13.82 -6.61
C GLY A 96 11.35 -12.84 -6.51
N ASN A 97 11.71 -12.14 -7.59
CA ASN A 97 12.73 -11.10 -7.56
C ASN A 97 12.21 -9.86 -6.83
N SER A 98 13.00 -9.33 -5.91
CA SER A 98 12.63 -8.15 -5.14
C SER A 98 13.48 -6.95 -5.52
N THR A 99 12.83 -5.81 -5.68
CA THR A 99 13.48 -4.51 -5.89
C THR A 99 12.97 -3.52 -4.84
N SER A 100 13.86 -2.76 -4.23
CA SER A 100 13.51 -1.77 -3.22
C SER A 100 13.74 -0.36 -3.74
N TYR A 101 12.83 0.54 -3.39
CA TYR A 101 12.93 1.97 -3.67
C TYR A 101 12.71 2.74 -2.39
N ARG A 102 13.55 3.73 -2.10
CA ARG A 102 13.39 4.61 -0.95
C ARG A 102 12.87 5.96 -1.41
N GLN A 103 11.87 6.44 -0.70
CA GLN A 103 11.22 7.71 -0.99
C GLN A 103 11.11 8.54 0.29
N SER A 104 11.48 9.82 0.19
CA SER A 104 11.25 10.78 1.27
C SER A 104 9.76 11.13 1.36
N THR A 105 9.24 11.19 2.59
CA THR A 105 7.87 11.65 2.86
C THR A 105 7.79 13.17 3.02
N GLN A 106 8.94 13.84 3.11
CA GLN A 106 8.98 15.29 3.24
C GLN A 106 8.82 15.97 1.89
N TYR A 107 8.07 17.04 1.91
CA TYR A 107 7.95 17.90 0.73
C TYR A 107 9.27 18.65 0.50
N LEU A 108 9.84 18.51 -0.67
CA LEU A 108 11.04 19.24 -1.04
C LEU A 108 10.67 20.68 -1.42
N PRO A 109 11.47 21.68 -1.01
CA PRO A 109 11.26 23.05 -1.47
C PRO A 109 11.31 23.15 -3.00
N LEU A 110 10.46 23.97 -3.57
CA LEU A 110 10.37 24.17 -5.03
C LEU A 110 11.69 24.55 -5.70
N GLU A 111 12.59 25.21 -4.94
CA GLU A 111 13.93 25.59 -5.43
C GLU A 111 14.84 24.38 -5.69
N GLN A 112 14.58 23.25 -5.04
CA GLN A 112 15.34 22.01 -5.27
C GLN A 112 14.73 21.19 -6.41
N ASP A 113 13.44 21.32 -6.66
CA ASP A 113 12.76 20.64 -7.77
C ASP A 113 13.12 21.27 -9.12
N ALA A 114 13.50 22.57 -9.14
CA ALA A 114 13.86 23.29 -10.35
C ALA A 114 15.22 22.87 -10.96
N SER A 115 16.01 22.08 -10.25
CA SER A 115 17.30 21.59 -10.73
C SER A 115 17.21 20.26 -11.47
N ASP A 116 16.04 19.64 -11.52
CA ASP A 116 15.82 18.43 -12.31
C ASP A 116 15.38 18.81 -13.73
N GLU A 117 16.37 19.17 -14.55
CA GLU A 117 16.20 19.57 -15.95
C GLU A 117 15.77 18.42 -16.87
N THR A 118 15.19 17.37 -16.34
CA THR A 118 14.70 16.25 -17.17
C THR A 118 13.20 16.34 -17.47
N PHE A 119 12.60 17.51 -17.33
CA PHE A 119 11.33 17.74 -17.98
C PHE A 119 11.61 17.98 -19.47
N THR A 120 11.84 16.89 -20.20
CA THR A 120 11.72 16.94 -21.66
C THR A 120 10.29 17.38 -21.95
N GLU A 121 10.15 18.58 -22.46
CA GLU A 121 8.91 19.02 -23.08
C GLU A 121 8.43 17.89 -23.97
N ILE A 122 7.31 17.28 -23.60
CA ILE A 122 6.60 16.41 -24.50
C ILE A 122 6.18 17.34 -25.61
N GLY A 123 6.90 17.26 -26.71
CA GLY A 123 6.68 18.13 -27.84
C GLY A 123 5.21 18.16 -28.19
N GLU A 124 4.71 19.32 -28.51
CA GLU A 124 3.41 19.55 -29.08
C GLU A 124 3.22 18.63 -30.29
N GLY A 125 2.76 17.42 -30.03
CA GLY A 125 2.46 16.41 -31.02
C GLY A 125 0.98 16.13 -31.03
N ILE A 126 0.23 17.06 -31.52
CA ILE A 126 -1.13 16.78 -32.02
C ILE A 126 -1.23 17.37 -33.38
#